data_a303c2fd6a373e78dba2fa8ae77c2280
#
_entry.id   a303c2fd6a373e78dba2fa8ae77c2280
#
_cell.length_a   1.000
_cell.length_b   1.000
_cell.length_c   1.000
_cell.angle_alpha   90.00
_cell.angle_beta   90.00
_cell.angle_gamma   90.00
#
_symmetry.space_group_name_H-M   'P 1'
#
loop_
_entity.id
_entity.type
_entity.pdbx_description
1 polymer ?
#
loop_
_entity_poly.entity_id
_entity_poly.type
_entity_poly.pdbx_seq_one_letter_code
_entity_poly.pdbx_strand_id
1 'polypeptide(L)'
;MRSLKKFLFRDSGPAALAGDVRAALDAWRAAPEPRFDDLHFHTRYVVVDIVSSGFDTGNDALLGIAACSVERGVLHPDGALFIDLRPENADPAAVDRELAAFLLFLAKAPLVTYHVSYVGGFLKRVFRERLGIDFEPAWIDLAWLLPSMFEERSHQLMPLDQWLELFGLDGGEGRRDAMANTLLLARIFQMLLVRAVGKQIDTAARLIEESRASTFLRRTH
;
A
#
# COMPACT_ATOMS: atom_id res chain seq x y z
N MET A 1 23.75 -2.40 -26.28
CA MET A 1 22.65 -2.05 -25.35
C MET A 1 23.27 -1.39 -24.12
N ARG A 2 23.31 -0.05 -24.07
CA ARG A 2 23.88 0.70 -22.94
C ARG A 2 22.79 0.83 -21.86
N SER A 3 23.18 0.43 -20.67
CA SER A 3 22.37 0.36 -19.46
C SER A 3 21.61 1.66 -19.16
N LEU A 4 20.28 1.64 -19.26
CA LEU A 4 19.36 2.67 -18.76
C LEU A 4 19.39 2.82 -17.22
N LYS A 5 20.16 1.96 -16.54
CA LYS A 5 20.24 1.87 -15.06
C LYS A 5 20.92 3.07 -14.38
N LYS A 6 21.51 4.02 -15.11
CA LYS A 6 22.32 5.11 -14.50
C LYS A 6 21.65 6.48 -14.43
N PHE A 7 20.42 6.64 -14.94
CA PHE A 7 19.83 7.98 -15.04
C PHE A 7 18.89 8.37 -13.88
N LEU A 8 18.37 7.41 -13.12
CA LEU A 8 17.41 7.70 -12.04
C LEU A 8 18.01 7.77 -10.63
N PHE A 9 19.18 7.21 -10.41
CA PHE A 9 19.81 7.19 -9.09
C PHE A 9 21.26 7.62 -9.22
N ARG A 10 21.48 8.94 -9.32
CA ARG A 10 22.79 9.51 -9.05
C ARG A 10 23.02 9.36 -7.54
N ASP A 11 24.16 8.78 -7.18
CA ASP A 11 24.76 8.74 -5.84
C ASP A 11 24.99 10.18 -5.32
N SER A 12 23.92 10.82 -4.91
CA SER A 12 23.94 12.06 -4.16
C SER A 12 23.10 11.76 -2.92
N GLY A 13 23.75 11.82 -1.76
CA GLY A 13 23.02 11.87 -0.49
C GLY A 13 21.89 12.92 -0.62
N PRO A 14 20.85 12.90 0.23
CA PRO A 14 19.60 13.62 -0.01
C PRO A 14 19.91 15.04 -0.45
N ALA A 15 19.74 15.32 -1.76
CA ALA A 15 19.84 16.67 -2.29
C ALA A 15 18.95 17.53 -1.41
N ALA A 16 19.38 18.75 -1.09
CA ALA A 16 18.62 19.61 -0.19
C ALA A 16 17.18 19.71 -0.69
N LEU A 17 16.25 18.98 -0.03
CA LEU A 17 14.85 18.94 -0.40
C LEU A 17 14.30 20.36 -0.52
N ALA A 18 13.44 20.60 -1.50
CA ALA A 18 12.75 21.86 -1.68
C ALA A 18 11.99 22.28 -0.41
N GLY A 19 11.82 23.57 -0.18
CA GLY A 19 11.23 24.09 1.05
C GLY A 19 9.79 23.60 1.29
N ASP A 20 9.00 23.49 0.23
CA ASP A 20 7.64 22.96 0.25
C ASP A 20 7.59 21.46 0.62
N VAL A 21 8.53 20.67 0.08
CA VAL A 21 8.68 19.25 0.44
C VAL A 21 9.04 19.09 1.91
N ARG A 22 10.01 19.87 2.42
CA ARG A 22 10.37 19.85 3.85
C ARG A 22 9.18 20.22 4.74
N ALA A 23 8.46 21.27 4.39
CA ALA A 23 7.27 21.67 5.13
C ALA A 23 6.20 20.55 5.16
N ALA A 24 5.97 19.86 4.04
CA ALA A 24 5.06 18.72 3.98
C ALA A 24 5.52 17.54 4.87
N LEU A 25 6.83 17.23 4.87
CA LEU A 25 7.39 16.21 5.73
C LEU A 25 7.27 16.55 7.21
N ASP A 26 7.51 17.80 7.58
CA ASP A 26 7.37 18.27 8.96
C ASP A 26 5.91 18.23 9.41
N ALA A 27 4.98 18.61 8.54
CA ALA A 27 3.55 18.47 8.79
C ALA A 27 3.12 17.01 8.98
N TRP A 28 3.63 16.09 8.14
CA TRP A 28 3.36 14.66 8.29
C TRP A 28 3.93 14.09 9.60
N ARG A 29 5.17 14.47 9.97
CA ARG A 29 5.78 14.04 11.25
C ARG A 29 4.98 14.55 12.45
N ALA A 30 4.48 15.78 12.38
CA ALA A 30 3.67 16.39 13.43
C ALA A 30 2.22 15.87 13.49
N ALA A 31 1.76 15.16 12.45
CA ALA A 31 0.43 14.60 12.43
C ALA A 31 0.23 13.61 13.60
N PRO A 32 -0.96 13.60 14.24
CA PRO A 32 -1.23 12.72 15.36
C PRO A 32 -1.14 11.24 14.93
N GLU A 33 -0.72 10.39 15.87
CA GLU A 33 -0.76 8.95 15.65
C GLU A 33 -2.22 8.47 15.65
N PRO A 34 -2.58 7.56 14.71
CA PRO A 34 -3.93 7.01 14.66
C PRO A 34 -4.18 6.09 15.87
N ARG A 35 -5.43 6.03 16.29
CA ARG A 35 -5.86 5.16 17.39
C ARG A 35 -6.25 3.80 16.82
N PHE A 36 -5.33 2.85 16.86
CA PHE A 36 -5.55 1.50 16.31
C PHE A 36 -6.51 0.65 17.14
N ASP A 37 -6.78 1.03 18.40
CA ASP A 37 -7.76 0.37 19.27
C ASP A 37 -9.21 0.79 18.99
N ASP A 38 -9.42 1.78 18.14
CA ASP A 38 -10.76 2.15 17.70
C ASP A 38 -11.36 1.05 16.79
N LEU A 39 -12.69 0.93 16.81
CA LEU A 39 -13.41 0.01 15.93
C LEU A 39 -13.16 0.34 14.47
N HIS A 40 -13.27 -0.64 13.59
CA HIS A 40 -13.06 -0.46 12.15
C HIS A 40 -13.84 0.70 11.54
N PHE A 41 -15.08 0.95 12.02
CA PHE A 41 -15.91 2.08 11.55
C PHE A 41 -15.41 3.46 12.00
N HIS A 42 -14.48 3.53 12.94
CA HIS A 42 -13.84 4.77 13.39
C HIS A 42 -12.40 4.91 12.86
N THR A 43 -11.92 3.88 12.16
CA THR A 43 -10.56 3.84 11.61
C THR A 43 -10.58 4.14 10.12
N ARG A 44 -9.67 5.00 9.70
CA ARG A 44 -9.34 5.21 8.29
C ARG A 44 -8.25 4.23 7.89
N TYR A 45 -8.46 3.49 6.82
CA TYR A 45 -7.47 2.62 6.17
C TYR A 45 -7.08 3.21 4.82
N VAL A 46 -5.87 2.94 4.36
CA VAL A 46 -5.46 3.26 3.00
C VAL A 46 -5.02 1.99 2.29
N VAL A 47 -5.70 1.69 1.20
CA VAL A 47 -5.34 0.57 0.31
C VAL A 47 -4.35 1.09 -0.71
N VAL A 48 -3.25 0.36 -0.90
CA VAL A 48 -2.15 0.77 -1.78
C VAL A 48 -1.77 -0.37 -2.71
N ASP A 49 -1.58 -0.06 -3.97
CA ASP A 49 -0.95 -0.94 -4.96
C ASP A 49 0.09 -0.16 -5.77
N ILE A 50 0.98 -0.86 -6.48
CA ILE A 50 2.08 -0.25 -7.22
C ILE A 50 2.20 -0.80 -8.64
N VAL A 51 2.82 0.00 -9.49
CA VAL A 51 3.37 -0.45 -10.77
C VAL A 51 4.89 -0.48 -10.66
N SER A 52 5.51 -1.57 -11.08
CA SER A 52 6.97 -1.70 -11.14
C SER A 52 7.43 -2.28 -12.45
N SER A 53 8.73 -2.16 -12.75
CA SER A 53 9.35 -2.76 -13.92
C SER A 53 9.64 -4.26 -13.77
N GLY A 54 9.52 -4.79 -12.56
CA GLY A 54 9.78 -6.19 -12.22
C GLY A 54 9.53 -6.46 -10.74
N PHE A 55 10.01 -7.59 -10.23
CA PHE A 55 9.70 -8.06 -8.87
C PHE A 55 10.84 -7.85 -7.86
N ASP A 56 12.01 -7.43 -8.30
CA ASP A 56 13.16 -7.18 -7.42
C ASP A 56 13.05 -5.80 -6.78
N THR A 57 12.62 -5.77 -5.52
CA THR A 57 12.45 -4.52 -4.76
C THR A 57 13.75 -3.73 -4.58
N GLY A 58 14.92 -4.37 -4.74
CA GLY A 58 16.23 -3.74 -4.64
C GLY A 58 16.71 -3.10 -5.95
N ASN A 59 16.33 -3.67 -7.11
CA ASN A 59 16.90 -3.29 -8.40
C ASN A 59 15.88 -2.79 -9.42
N ASP A 60 14.63 -3.24 -9.36
CA ASP A 60 13.62 -2.83 -10.32
C ASP A 60 13.05 -1.43 -10.00
N ALA A 61 12.57 -0.74 -11.02
CA ALA A 61 12.02 0.60 -10.86
C ALA A 61 10.57 0.57 -10.34
N LEU A 62 10.25 1.45 -9.39
CA LEU A 62 8.86 1.79 -9.08
C LEU A 62 8.37 2.79 -10.13
N LEU A 63 7.29 2.45 -10.83
CA LEU A 63 6.75 3.21 -11.97
C LEU A 63 5.46 3.95 -11.62
N GLY A 64 4.80 3.59 -10.53
CA GLY A 64 3.60 4.26 -10.08
C GLY A 64 3.10 3.74 -8.74
N ILE A 65 2.33 4.58 -8.05
CA ILE A 65 1.66 4.26 -6.80
C ILE A 65 0.18 4.60 -6.96
N ALA A 66 -0.69 3.65 -6.67
CA ALA A 66 -2.13 3.87 -6.60
C ALA A 66 -2.59 3.67 -5.16
N ALA A 67 -3.46 4.53 -4.67
CA ALA A 67 -4.02 4.43 -3.34
C ALA A 67 -5.48 4.90 -3.28
N CYS A 68 -6.25 4.34 -2.36
CA CYS A 68 -7.58 4.85 -2.03
C CYS A 68 -7.85 4.69 -0.53
N SER A 69 -8.72 5.54 0.02
CA SER A 69 -9.11 5.44 1.41
C SER A 69 -10.40 4.62 1.60
N VAL A 70 -10.42 3.86 2.70
CA VAL A 70 -11.62 3.19 3.22
C VAL A 70 -11.88 3.77 4.61
N GLU A 71 -12.99 4.47 4.74
CA GLU A 71 -13.39 5.14 5.97
C GLU A 71 -14.81 4.72 6.35
N ARG A 72 -15.04 4.41 7.62
CA ARG A 72 -16.33 3.90 8.11
C ARG A 72 -16.81 2.65 7.35
N GLY A 73 -15.85 1.83 6.89
CA GLY A 73 -16.15 0.66 6.07
C GLY A 73 -16.57 0.97 4.62
N VAL A 74 -16.48 2.23 4.19
CA VAL A 74 -16.87 2.68 2.85
C VAL A 74 -15.64 3.12 2.05
N LEU A 75 -15.57 2.68 0.80
CA LEU A 75 -14.60 3.18 -0.17
C LEU A 75 -15.00 4.61 -0.59
N HIS A 76 -14.08 5.55 -0.46
CA HIS A 76 -14.27 6.94 -0.88
C HIS A 76 -13.58 7.19 -2.22
N PRO A 77 -14.34 7.38 -3.32
CA PRO A 77 -13.74 7.64 -4.63
C PRO A 77 -12.91 8.94 -4.67
N ASP A 78 -13.36 9.99 -3.96
CA ASP A 78 -12.63 11.25 -3.84
C ASP A 78 -11.31 11.12 -3.05
N GLY A 79 -11.14 10.01 -2.34
CA GLY A 79 -9.91 9.61 -1.65
C GLY A 79 -9.03 8.68 -2.49
N ALA A 80 -9.13 8.69 -3.80
CA ALA A 80 -8.26 7.94 -4.70
C ALA A 80 -7.14 8.82 -5.24
N LEU A 81 -5.91 8.27 -5.30
CA LEU A 81 -4.70 8.97 -5.72
C LEU A 81 -3.88 8.03 -6.61
N PHE A 82 -3.37 8.57 -7.73
CA PHE A 82 -2.37 7.90 -8.55
C PHE A 82 -1.17 8.82 -8.75
N ILE A 83 0.03 8.31 -8.49
CA ILE A 83 1.31 8.98 -8.73
C ILE A 83 2.01 8.25 -9.86
N ASP A 84 2.31 8.97 -10.94
CA ASP A 84 3.08 8.46 -12.07
C ASP A 84 4.57 8.75 -11.85
N LEU A 85 5.35 7.71 -11.68
CA LEU A 85 6.80 7.79 -11.43
C LEU A 85 7.63 7.38 -12.66
N ARG A 86 7.00 7.19 -13.81
CA ARG A 86 7.70 6.81 -15.04
C ARG A 86 8.64 7.93 -15.49
N PRO A 87 9.89 7.61 -15.87
CA PRO A 87 10.91 8.61 -16.19
C PRO A 87 10.52 9.58 -17.31
N GLU A 88 9.74 9.11 -18.27
CA GLU A 88 9.25 9.90 -19.38
C GLU A 88 8.21 10.96 -18.99
N ASN A 89 7.54 10.77 -17.84
CA ASN A 89 6.45 11.62 -17.37
C ASN A 89 6.80 12.43 -16.12
N ALA A 90 7.92 12.11 -15.45
CA ALA A 90 8.21 12.60 -14.13
C ALA A 90 9.38 13.58 -14.08
N ASP A 91 9.11 14.85 -13.76
CA ASP A 91 10.13 15.78 -13.28
C ASP A 91 10.58 15.36 -11.86
N PRO A 92 11.89 15.16 -11.61
CA PRO A 92 12.38 14.75 -10.30
C PRO A 92 11.89 15.61 -9.12
N ALA A 93 11.78 16.91 -9.30
CA ALA A 93 11.28 17.80 -8.26
C ALA A 93 9.77 17.66 -8.03
N ALA A 94 9.01 17.33 -9.08
CA ALA A 94 7.59 17.03 -8.97
C ALA A 94 7.37 15.70 -8.23
N VAL A 95 8.19 14.67 -8.51
CA VAL A 95 8.13 13.38 -7.83
C VAL A 95 8.28 13.55 -6.32
N ASP A 96 9.24 14.34 -5.84
CA ASP A 96 9.44 14.55 -4.40
C ASP A 96 8.22 15.23 -3.74
N ARG A 97 7.58 16.18 -4.44
CA ARG A 97 6.34 16.82 -3.97
C ARG A 97 5.18 15.82 -3.92
N GLU A 98 5.02 14.99 -4.94
CA GLU A 98 3.96 13.98 -4.99
C GLU A 98 4.15 12.91 -3.91
N LEU A 99 5.39 12.46 -3.68
CA LEU A 99 5.70 11.52 -2.59
C LEU A 99 5.44 12.14 -1.20
N ALA A 100 5.77 13.42 -1.02
CA ALA A 100 5.47 14.14 0.23
C ALA A 100 3.95 14.34 0.41
N ALA A 101 3.22 14.66 -0.66
CA ALA A 101 1.76 14.75 -0.65
C ALA A 101 1.12 13.39 -0.36
N PHE A 102 1.70 12.29 -0.87
CA PHE A 102 1.25 10.95 -0.55
C PHE A 102 1.39 10.63 0.96
N LEU A 103 2.48 11.03 1.61
CA LEU A 103 2.62 10.87 3.06
C LEU A 103 1.54 11.64 3.84
N LEU A 104 1.21 12.85 3.40
CA LEU A 104 0.10 13.62 3.98
C LEU A 104 -1.25 12.93 3.74
N PHE A 105 -1.46 12.38 2.56
CA PHE A 105 -2.66 11.59 2.24
C PHE A 105 -2.76 10.35 3.12
N LEU A 106 -1.65 9.63 3.38
CA LEU A 106 -1.63 8.47 4.27
C LEU A 106 -2.04 8.84 5.70
N ALA A 107 -1.67 10.01 6.19
CA ALA A 107 -1.95 10.50 7.55
C ALA A 107 -1.67 9.44 8.64
N LYS A 108 -0.60 8.64 8.45
CA LYS A 108 -0.19 7.50 9.30
C LYS A 108 -1.23 6.38 9.46
N ALA A 109 -2.27 6.35 8.62
CA ALA A 109 -3.28 5.28 8.64
C ALA A 109 -2.65 3.90 8.41
N PRO A 110 -3.26 2.80 8.91
CA PRO A 110 -2.85 1.46 8.54
C PRO A 110 -2.96 1.26 7.02
N LEU A 111 -1.93 0.68 6.42
CA LEU A 111 -1.86 0.44 4.99
C LEU A 111 -2.25 -1.00 4.67
N VAL A 112 -3.09 -1.15 3.69
CA VAL A 112 -3.61 -2.43 3.21
C VAL A 112 -3.09 -2.69 1.81
N THR A 113 -2.52 -3.86 1.59
CA THR A 113 -2.05 -4.27 0.25
C THR A 113 -2.09 -5.77 0.07
N TYR A 114 -1.81 -6.22 -1.13
CA TYR A 114 -1.58 -7.62 -1.46
C TYR A 114 -0.06 -7.86 -1.61
N HIS A 115 0.53 -8.69 -0.74
CA HIS A 115 1.98 -8.90 -0.62
C HIS A 115 2.78 -7.69 -0.12
N VAL A 116 2.72 -7.44 1.19
CA VAL A 116 3.46 -6.35 1.87
C VAL A 116 4.96 -6.39 1.58
N SER A 117 5.58 -7.58 1.50
CA SER A 117 7.01 -7.69 1.19
C SER A 117 7.39 -7.08 -0.15
N TYR A 118 6.48 -7.13 -1.12
CA TYR A 118 6.67 -6.55 -2.44
C TYR A 118 6.36 -5.04 -2.43
N VAL A 119 5.14 -4.66 -2.12
CA VAL A 119 4.71 -3.25 -2.14
C VAL A 119 5.51 -2.41 -1.12
N GLY A 120 5.62 -2.89 0.11
CA GLY A 120 6.35 -2.21 1.18
C GLY A 120 7.84 -2.08 0.89
N GLY A 121 8.45 -3.09 0.24
CA GLY A 121 9.86 -3.06 -0.15
C GLY A 121 10.16 -1.92 -1.13
N PHE A 122 9.34 -1.75 -2.18
CA PHE A 122 9.46 -0.65 -3.13
C PHE A 122 9.24 0.72 -2.47
N LEU A 123 8.18 0.86 -1.68
CA LEU A 123 7.86 2.13 -1.01
C LEU A 123 8.96 2.51 -0.01
N LYS A 124 9.42 1.57 0.83
CA LYS A 124 10.51 1.80 1.77
C LYS A 124 11.77 2.32 1.08
N ARG A 125 12.17 1.69 -0.05
CA ARG A 125 13.33 2.11 -0.82
C ARG A 125 13.15 3.52 -1.39
N VAL A 126 12.04 3.78 -2.09
CA VAL A 126 11.81 5.08 -2.75
C VAL A 126 11.72 6.22 -1.73
N PHE A 127 11.03 6.05 -0.61
CA PHE A 127 10.98 7.07 0.44
C PHE A 127 12.33 7.33 1.08
N ARG A 128 13.15 6.30 1.28
CA ARG A 128 14.52 6.46 1.78
C ARG A 128 15.41 7.19 0.79
N GLU A 129 15.41 6.78 -0.47
CA GLU A 129 16.27 7.34 -1.51
C GLU A 129 15.88 8.77 -1.88
N ARG A 130 14.57 9.06 -1.96
CA ARG A 130 14.08 10.37 -2.40
C ARG A 130 13.91 11.38 -1.27
N LEU A 131 13.36 10.98 -0.16
CA LEU A 131 12.97 11.87 0.94
C LEU A 131 13.78 11.66 2.23
N GLY A 132 14.67 10.66 2.29
CA GLY A 132 15.46 10.33 3.48
C GLY A 132 14.61 9.84 4.65
N ILE A 133 13.47 9.20 4.37
CA ILE A 133 12.53 8.70 5.38
C ILE A 133 12.61 7.19 5.49
N ASP A 134 12.73 6.68 6.72
CA ASP A 134 12.45 5.28 7.03
C ASP A 134 10.93 5.08 7.08
N PHE A 135 10.40 4.51 6.00
CA PHE A 135 8.97 4.29 5.84
C PHE A 135 8.55 2.95 6.44
N GLU A 136 8.01 2.97 7.64
CA GLU A 136 7.60 1.77 8.41
C GLU A 136 6.15 1.92 8.93
N PRO A 137 5.15 1.97 8.05
CA PRO A 137 3.76 2.07 8.47
C PRO A 137 3.24 0.75 9.07
N ALA A 138 2.08 0.83 9.71
CA ALA A 138 1.36 -0.36 10.12
C ALA A 138 0.74 -1.05 8.89
N TRP A 139 1.18 -2.25 8.57
CA TRP A 139 0.76 -3.01 7.40
C TRP A 139 -0.30 -4.06 7.70
N ILE A 140 -1.22 -4.24 6.77
CA ILE A 140 -2.20 -5.32 6.69
C ILE A 140 -2.00 -6.02 5.34
N ASP A 141 -1.59 -7.28 5.35
CA ASP A 141 -1.31 -8.08 4.16
C ASP A 141 -2.50 -8.98 3.81
N LEU A 142 -3.23 -8.63 2.77
CA LEU A 142 -4.39 -9.40 2.33
C LEU A 142 -4.01 -10.79 1.80
N ALA A 143 -2.81 -10.97 1.25
CA ALA A 143 -2.38 -12.29 0.76
C ALA A 143 -2.37 -13.33 1.89
N TRP A 144 -2.04 -12.92 3.12
CA TRP A 144 -2.00 -13.81 4.28
C TRP A 144 -3.32 -13.84 5.05
N LEU A 145 -4.05 -12.71 5.10
CA LEU A 145 -5.31 -12.63 5.84
C LEU A 145 -6.47 -13.34 5.14
N LEU A 146 -6.56 -13.27 3.83
CA LEU A 146 -7.70 -13.86 3.11
C LEU A 146 -7.84 -15.36 3.39
N PRO A 147 -6.78 -16.19 3.29
CA PRO A 147 -6.91 -17.61 3.63
C PRO A 147 -7.18 -17.88 5.11
N SER A 148 -6.82 -17.00 6.05
CA SER A 148 -7.13 -17.17 7.47
C SER A 148 -8.55 -16.72 7.82
N MET A 149 -9.06 -15.73 7.11
CA MET A 149 -10.41 -15.20 7.33
C MET A 149 -11.50 -16.00 6.62
N PHE A 150 -11.19 -16.55 5.43
CA PHE A 150 -12.13 -17.27 4.57
C PHE A 150 -11.66 -18.69 4.30
N GLU A 151 -11.36 -19.44 5.38
CA GLU A 151 -10.89 -20.83 5.33
C GLU A 151 -11.82 -21.74 4.54
N GLU A 152 -13.15 -21.49 4.58
CA GLU A 152 -14.15 -22.21 3.79
C GLU A 152 -14.01 -21.99 2.27
N ARG A 153 -13.28 -20.99 1.85
CA ARG A 153 -13.01 -20.71 0.42
C ARG A 153 -11.67 -21.27 -0.02
N SER A 154 -10.62 -21.04 0.76
CA SER A 154 -9.27 -21.58 0.51
C SER A 154 -8.40 -21.48 1.75
N HIS A 155 -7.57 -22.52 1.96
CA HIS A 155 -6.50 -22.50 2.97
C HIS A 155 -5.13 -22.13 2.38
N GLN A 156 -5.04 -21.93 1.07
CA GLN A 156 -3.78 -21.69 0.36
C GLN A 156 -3.62 -20.23 -0.02
N LEU A 157 -2.35 -19.81 -0.14
CA LEU A 157 -2.03 -18.57 -0.82
C LEU A 157 -2.39 -18.69 -2.30
N MET A 158 -3.12 -17.73 -2.80
CA MET A 158 -3.56 -17.68 -4.19
C MET A 158 -3.21 -16.32 -4.80
N PRO A 159 -3.08 -16.21 -6.12
CA PRO A 159 -3.06 -14.92 -6.79
C PRO A 159 -4.32 -14.09 -6.49
N LEU A 160 -4.18 -12.76 -6.50
CA LEU A 160 -5.31 -11.85 -6.27
C LEU A 160 -6.50 -12.16 -7.19
N ASP A 161 -6.24 -12.48 -8.48
CA ASP A 161 -7.29 -12.74 -9.46
C ASP A 161 -8.19 -13.93 -9.06
N GLN A 162 -7.63 -14.97 -8.45
CA GLN A 162 -8.42 -16.10 -7.96
C GLN A 162 -9.32 -15.69 -6.77
N TRP A 163 -8.85 -14.81 -5.89
CA TRP A 163 -9.70 -14.26 -4.83
C TRP A 163 -10.83 -13.39 -5.39
N LEU A 164 -10.52 -12.55 -6.39
CA LEU A 164 -11.53 -11.74 -7.07
C LEU A 164 -12.64 -12.62 -7.68
N GLU A 165 -12.25 -13.68 -8.37
CA GLU A 165 -13.19 -14.67 -8.95
C GLU A 165 -14.04 -15.34 -7.86
N LEU A 166 -13.44 -15.82 -6.78
CA LEU A 166 -14.16 -16.46 -5.66
C LEU A 166 -15.17 -15.54 -4.99
N PHE A 167 -14.93 -14.24 -4.99
CA PHE A 167 -15.85 -13.24 -4.44
C PHE A 167 -16.81 -12.64 -5.46
N GLY A 168 -16.76 -13.10 -6.71
CA GLY A 168 -17.59 -12.56 -7.80
C GLY A 168 -17.27 -11.10 -8.12
N LEU A 169 -16.03 -10.68 -7.87
CA LEU A 169 -15.53 -9.36 -8.20
C LEU A 169 -14.80 -9.46 -9.53
N ASP A 170 -15.57 -9.36 -10.63
CA ASP A 170 -14.98 -9.38 -11.96
C ASP A 170 -14.15 -8.11 -12.20
N GLY A 171 -12.88 -8.30 -12.50
CA GLY A 171 -11.97 -7.22 -12.85
C GLY A 171 -12.04 -6.80 -14.32
N GLY A 172 -12.94 -7.40 -15.11
CA GLY A 172 -13.00 -7.24 -16.57
C GLY A 172 -11.93 -8.04 -17.31
N GLU A 173 -12.08 -8.18 -18.61
CA GLU A 173 -11.08 -8.82 -19.47
C GLU A 173 -9.88 -7.89 -19.69
N GLY A 174 -8.66 -8.42 -19.53
CA GLY A 174 -7.42 -7.74 -19.82
C GLY A 174 -6.60 -7.36 -18.59
N ARG A 175 -5.44 -6.73 -18.84
CA ARG A 175 -4.53 -6.27 -17.77
C ARG A 175 -5.09 -5.01 -17.11
N ARG A 176 -5.46 -5.11 -15.83
CA ARG A 176 -5.89 -3.97 -15.03
C ARG A 176 -4.70 -3.02 -14.74
N ASP A 177 -4.98 -1.73 -14.67
CA ASP A 177 -4.04 -0.77 -14.12
C ASP A 177 -4.00 -0.82 -12.58
N ALA A 178 -3.02 -0.15 -11.97
CA ALA A 178 -2.86 -0.16 -10.52
C ALA A 178 -4.06 0.45 -9.79
N MET A 179 -4.73 1.46 -10.36
CA MET A 179 -5.91 2.07 -9.73
C MET A 179 -7.09 1.09 -9.72
N ALA A 180 -7.35 0.39 -10.82
CA ALA A 180 -8.37 -0.65 -10.87
C ALA A 180 -8.09 -1.77 -9.85
N ASN A 181 -6.83 -2.22 -9.75
CA ASN A 181 -6.42 -3.18 -8.73
C ASN A 181 -6.65 -2.66 -7.31
N THR A 182 -6.25 -1.42 -7.02
CA THR A 182 -6.44 -0.79 -5.71
C THR A 182 -7.92 -0.72 -5.31
N LEU A 183 -8.81 -0.39 -6.24
CA LEU A 183 -10.25 -0.35 -5.99
C LEU A 183 -10.83 -1.75 -5.73
N LEU A 184 -10.37 -2.76 -6.44
CA LEU A 184 -10.78 -4.15 -6.22
C LEU A 184 -10.25 -4.68 -4.89
N LEU A 185 -8.99 -4.37 -4.54
CA LEU A 185 -8.43 -4.68 -3.22
C LEU A 185 -9.24 -4.02 -2.09
N ALA A 186 -9.65 -2.76 -2.27
CA ALA A 186 -10.50 -2.07 -1.30
C ALA A 186 -11.86 -2.76 -1.14
N ARG A 187 -12.45 -3.28 -2.22
CA ARG A 187 -13.68 -4.07 -2.17
C ARG A 187 -13.50 -5.37 -1.38
N ILE A 188 -12.44 -6.13 -1.68
CA ILE A 188 -12.10 -7.33 -0.90
C ILE A 188 -11.88 -6.96 0.56
N PHE A 189 -11.16 -5.87 0.84
CA PHE A 189 -10.90 -5.42 2.19
C PHE A 189 -12.19 -5.06 2.95
N GLN A 190 -13.16 -4.41 2.31
CA GLN A 190 -14.47 -4.17 2.91
C GLN A 190 -15.17 -5.49 3.33
N MET A 191 -15.13 -6.52 2.48
CA MET A 191 -15.69 -7.83 2.82
C MET A 191 -14.93 -8.48 3.96
N LEU A 192 -13.60 -8.34 3.98
CA LEU A 192 -12.75 -8.83 5.07
C LEU A 192 -13.07 -8.13 6.40
N LEU A 193 -13.31 -6.83 6.42
CA LEU A 193 -13.68 -6.11 7.64
C LEU A 193 -14.98 -6.66 8.25
N VAL A 194 -15.99 -6.92 7.44
CA VAL A 194 -17.24 -7.53 7.91
C VAL A 194 -16.98 -8.93 8.50
N ARG A 195 -16.15 -9.72 7.82
CA ARG A 195 -15.77 -11.06 8.30
C ARG A 195 -14.97 -11.00 9.60
N ALA A 196 -14.03 -10.04 9.72
CA ALA A 196 -13.20 -9.84 10.90
C ALA A 196 -14.05 -9.52 12.14
N VAL A 197 -15.04 -8.62 12.00
CA VAL A 197 -15.99 -8.34 13.09
C VAL A 197 -16.74 -9.60 13.51
N GLY A 198 -17.19 -10.44 12.57
CA GLY A 198 -17.82 -11.73 12.87
C GLY A 198 -16.90 -12.72 13.60
N LYS A 199 -15.59 -12.57 13.48
CA LYS A 199 -14.56 -13.34 14.21
C LYS A 199 -14.04 -12.60 15.47
N GLN A 200 -14.69 -11.55 15.91
CA GLN A 200 -14.30 -10.70 17.06
C GLN A 200 -12.96 -9.96 16.88
N ILE A 201 -12.53 -9.80 15.65
CA ILE A 201 -11.40 -8.95 15.27
C ILE A 201 -12.01 -7.61 14.82
N ASP A 202 -12.27 -6.73 15.77
CA ASP A 202 -13.13 -5.55 15.59
C ASP A 202 -12.35 -4.23 15.56
N THR A 203 -11.02 -4.26 15.79
CA THR A 203 -10.14 -3.09 15.80
C THR A 203 -8.99 -3.21 14.81
N ALA A 204 -8.42 -2.08 14.41
CA ALA A 204 -7.24 -2.06 13.54
C ALA A 204 -6.04 -2.76 14.20
N ALA A 205 -5.82 -2.57 15.51
CA ALA A 205 -4.75 -3.23 16.26
C ALA A 205 -4.82 -4.75 16.11
N ARG A 206 -5.99 -5.33 16.39
CA ARG A 206 -6.21 -6.80 16.28
C ARG A 206 -6.03 -7.29 14.84
N LEU A 207 -6.49 -6.53 13.85
CA LEU A 207 -6.35 -6.92 12.45
C LEU A 207 -4.89 -6.91 11.99
N ILE A 208 -4.10 -5.92 12.46
CA ILE A 208 -2.65 -5.84 12.21
C ILE A 208 -1.93 -7.02 12.87
N GLU A 209 -2.29 -7.36 14.11
CA GLU A 209 -1.73 -8.53 14.81
C GLU A 209 -2.06 -9.83 14.08
N GLU A 210 -3.30 -10.01 13.66
CA GLU A 210 -3.74 -11.18 12.89
C GLU A 210 -2.98 -11.30 11.56
N SER A 211 -2.77 -10.17 10.85
CA SER A 211 -1.99 -10.13 9.63
C SER A 211 -0.54 -10.58 9.85
N ARG A 212 0.08 -10.13 10.95
CA ARG A 212 1.45 -10.53 11.33
C ARG A 212 1.52 -12.00 11.72
N ALA A 213 0.57 -12.48 12.53
CA ALA A 213 0.50 -13.88 12.96
C ALA A 213 0.32 -14.82 11.76
N SER A 214 -0.59 -14.50 10.84
CA SER A 214 -0.84 -15.27 9.63
C SER A 214 0.40 -15.34 8.73
N THR A 215 1.15 -14.24 8.61
CA THR A 215 2.42 -14.19 7.87
C THR A 215 3.49 -15.08 8.52
N PHE A 216 3.60 -15.07 9.84
CA PHE A 216 4.60 -15.84 10.58
C PHE A 216 4.31 -17.35 10.50
N LEU A 217 3.09 -17.77 10.82
CA LEU A 217 2.70 -19.18 10.86
C LEU A 217 2.86 -19.89 9.51
N ARG A 218 2.61 -19.17 8.40
CA ARG A 218 2.70 -19.77 7.06
C ARG A 218 4.09 -19.73 6.44
N ARG A 219 5.03 -18.95 6.97
CA ARG A 219 6.44 -18.98 6.56
C ARG A 219 7.23 -20.12 7.21
N THR A 220 6.69 -20.72 8.27
CA THR A 220 7.33 -21.80 9.03
C THR A 220 6.90 -23.21 8.57
N HIS A 221 6.02 -23.28 7.60
CA HIS A 221 5.55 -24.51 6.95
C HIS A 221 5.84 -24.46 5.43
#